data_58673c8a2b2704dcac58df49b99f7499
#
_entry.id   58673c8a2b2704dcac58df49b99f7499
#
_cell.length_a   1.000
_cell.length_b   1.000
_cell.length_c   1.000
_cell.angle_alpha   90.00
_cell.angle_beta   90.00
_cell.angle_gamma   90.00
#
_symmetry.space_group_name_H-M   'P 1'
#
loop_
_entity.id
_entity.type
_entity.pdbx_description
1 polymer ?
#
loop_
_entity_poly.entity_id
_entity_poly.type
_entity_poly.pdbx_seq_one_letter_code
_entity_poly.pdbx_strand_id
1 'polypeptide(L)'
;MIEILDDMPAGVTGIRVSGRLNAEDLRTVKPAMEGLVQGGEIRIVEVIASDYQGFGPGGLVEDLKLGLGSVFKHHSAFKRIAVVSDKEWVRHTLHALAWMVPGELAVFGLDELDRATRWAAG
;
A
#
# COMPACT_ATOMS: atom_id res chain seq x y z
N MET A 1 -10.21 6.38 -6.14
CA MET A 1 -10.99 5.75 -5.05
C MET A 1 -10.11 4.80 -4.26
N ILE A 2 -10.25 4.80 -2.96
CA ILE A 2 -9.52 3.88 -2.08
C ILE A 2 -10.54 3.05 -1.31
N GLU A 3 -10.33 1.73 -1.28
CA GLU A 3 -11.18 0.80 -0.53
C GLU A 3 -10.33 -0.01 0.43
N ILE A 4 -10.85 -0.23 1.63
CA ILE A 4 -10.24 -1.15 2.59
C ILE A 4 -10.83 -2.53 2.32
N LEU A 5 -9.98 -3.54 2.16
CA LEU A 5 -10.40 -4.91 1.89
C LEU A 5 -10.72 -5.63 3.21
N ASP A 6 -11.87 -6.32 3.26
CA ASP A 6 -12.39 -6.90 4.49
C ASP A 6 -11.92 -8.33 4.79
N ASP A 7 -11.52 -9.08 3.77
CA ASP A 7 -11.23 -10.52 3.89
C ASP A 7 -9.75 -10.83 4.03
N MET A 8 -9.02 -9.96 4.71
CA MET A 8 -7.60 -10.15 4.97
C MET A 8 -7.38 -11.02 6.23
N PRO A 9 -6.29 -11.80 6.27
CA PRO A 9 -5.91 -12.52 7.49
C PRO A 9 -5.63 -11.57 8.65
N ALA A 10 -5.68 -12.09 9.85
CA ALA A 10 -5.36 -11.30 11.05
C ALA A 10 -3.94 -10.69 10.91
N GLY A 11 -3.81 -9.42 11.23
CA GLY A 11 -2.54 -8.71 11.17
C GLY A 11 -2.17 -8.16 9.80
N VAL A 12 -2.95 -8.44 8.75
CA VAL A 12 -2.72 -7.93 7.40
C VAL A 12 -3.80 -6.92 7.06
N THR A 13 -3.41 -5.77 6.52
CA THR A 13 -4.35 -4.77 6.02
C THR A 13 -4.31 -4.75 4.50
N GLY A 14 -5.47 -4.88 3.88
CA GLY A 14 -5.62 -4.81 2.43
C GLY A 14 -6.22 -3.48 2.00
N ILE A 15 -5.68 -2.91 0.95
CA ILE A 15 -6.14 -1.65 0.36
C ILE A 15 -6.23 -1.84 -1.15
N ARG A 16 -7.30 -1.34 -1.77
CA ARG A 16 -7.39 -1.26 -3.23
C ARG A 16 -7.49 0.19 -3.67
N VAL A 17 -6.62 0.58 -4.60
CA VAL A 17 -6.67 1.91 -5.22
C VAL A 17 -7.16 1.78 -6.67
N SER A 18 -8.06 2.66 -7.07
CA SER A 18 -8.65 2.65 -8.41
C SER A 18 -8.91 4.07 -8.91
N GLY A 19 -9.00 4.23 -10.22
CA GLY A 19 -9.24 5.52 -10.84
C GLY A 19 -8.16 6.52 -10.50
N ARG A 20 -8.55 7.77 -10.25
CA ARG A 20 -7.63 8.85 -9.91
C ARG A 20 -7.79 9.20 -8.43
N LEU A 21 -6.67 9.22 -7.70
CA LEU A 21 -6.65 9.54 -6.28
C LEU A 21 -6.49 11.04 -6.06
N ASN A 22 -7.29 11.60 -5.17
CA ASN A 22 -7.18 13.00 -4.76
C ASN A 22 -6.87 13.09 -3.26
N ALA A 23 -6.69 14.31 -2.75
CA ALA A 23 -6.36 14.52 -1.34
C ALA A 23 -7.43 13.99 -0.39
N GLU A 24 -8.71 14.09 -0.78
CA GLU A 24 -9.82 13.60 0.06
C GLU A 24 -9.79 12.09 0.20
N ASP A 25 -9.52 11.35 -0.88
CA ASP A 25 -9.38 9.89 -0.83
C ASP A 25 -8.32 9.48 0.18
N LEU A 26 -7.17 10.13 0.15
CA LEU A 26 -6.05 9.82 1.03
C LEU A 26 -6.33 10.19 2.48
N ARG A 27 -7.03 11.30 2.73
CA ARG A 27 -7.44 11.68 4.07
C ARG A 27 -8.44 10.68 4.66
N THR A 28 -9.30 10.11 3.83
CA THR A 28 -10.28 9.10 4.26
C THR A 28 -9.60 7.83 4.78
N VAL A 29 -8.46 7.45 4.20
CA VAL A 29 -7.74 6.24 4.60
C VAL A 29 -6.77 6.49 5.78
N LYS A 30 -6.50 7.73 6.09
CA LYS A 30 -5.51 8.10 7.12
C LYS A 30 -5.78 7.47 8.50
N PRO A 31 -7.02 7.45 9.03
CA PRO A 31 -7.27 6.80 10.32
C PRO A 31 -6.92 5.31 10.33
N ALA A 32 -7.19 4.60 9.21
CA ALA A 32 -6.83 3.19 9.09
C ALA A 32 -5.32 3.00 9.11
N MET A 33 -4.57 3.88 8.44
CA MET A 33 -3.11 3.83 8.44
C MET A 33 -2.54 4.12 9.82
N GLU A 34 -3.09 5.08 10.53
CA GLU A 34 -2.68 5.37 11.90
C GLU A 34 -2.94 4.19 12.84
N GLY A 35 -4.05 3.49 12.66
CA GLY A 35 -4.36 2.28 13.42
C GLY A 35 -3.37 1.15 13.18
N LEU A 36 -2.88 1.00 11.95
CA LEU A 36 -1.84 0.02 11.64
C LEU A 36 -0.56 0.27 12.42
N VAL A 37 -0.14 1.52 12.47
CA VAL A 37 1.08 1.91 13.17
C VAL A 37 0.97 1.58 14.66
N GLN A 38 -0.18 1.81 15.26
CA GLN A 38 -0.40 1.52 16.67
C GLN A 38 -0.43 0.02 16.98
N GLY A 39 -0.69 -0.81 15.99
CA GLY A 39 -0.72 -2.26 16.15
C GLY A 39 0.65 -2.92 16.26
N GLY A 40 1.72 -2.20 15.99
CA GLY A 40 3.10 -2.70 16.09
C GLY A 40 3.67 -3.17 14.77
N GLU A 41 3.27 -4.34 14.26
CA GLU A 41 3.76 -4.83 12.97
C GLU A 41 2.86 -4.35 11.83
N ILE A 42 3.48 -3.86 10.76
CA ILE A 42 2.75 -3.39 9.58
C ILE A 42 2.94 -4.39 8.44
N ARG A 43 1.85 -5.03 8.04
CA ARG A 43 1.78 -5.94 6.90
C ARG A 43 0.67 -5.44 5.98
N ILE A 44 1.01 -5.11 4.75
CA ILE A 44 0.09 -4.45 3.82
C ILE A 44 0.01 -5.24 2.52
N VAL A 45 -1.21 -5.37 2.00
CA VAL A 45 -1.47 -5.79 0.62
C VAL A 45 -2.12 -4.61 -0.09
N GLU A 46 -1.43 -4.03 -1.05
CA GLU A 46 -1.94 -2.90 -1.83
C GLU A 46 -2.27 -3.35 -3.24
N VAL A 47 -3.55 -3.36 -3.58
CA VAL A 47 -4.01 -3.72 -4.92
C VAL A 47 -4.17 -2.45 -5.74
N ILE A 48 -3.45 -2.38 -6.85
CA ILE A 48 -3.58 -1.28 -7.81
C ILE A 48 -4.42 -1.78 -8.97
N ALA A 49 -5.68 -1.34 -9.02
CA ALA A 49 -6.63 -1.77 -10.03
C ALA A 49 -6.17 -1.37 -11.44
N SER A 50 -6.64 -2.09 -12.46
CA SER A 50 -6.24 -1.83 -13.84
C SER A 50 -6.65 -0.45 -14.33
N ASP A 51 -7.70 0.14 -13.78
CA ASP A 51 -8.18 1.48 -14.13
C ASP A 51 -7.50 2.61 -13.34
N TYR A 52 -6.51 2.29 -12.51
CA TYR A 52 -5.78 3.29 -11.74
C TYR A 52 -5.07 4.27 -12.68
N GLN A 53 -5.28 5.58 -12.47
CA GLN A 53 -4.77 6.65 -13.32
C GLN A 53 -3.76 7.58 -12.61
N GLY A 54 -3.39 7.26 -11.38
CA GLY A 54 -2.48 8.11 -10.61
C GLY A 54 -3.20 9.08 -9.70
N PHE A 55 -2.55 10.21 -9.42
CA PHE A 55 -3.07 11.18 -8.47
C PHE A 55 -3.82 12.32 -9.16
N GLY A 56 -4.94 12.73 -8.55
CA GLY A 56 -5.63 13.95 -8.90
C GLY A 56 -5.11 15.14 -8.09
N PRO A 57 -5.82 16.28 -8.11
CA PRO A 57 -5.40 17.48 -7.40
C PRO A 57 -5.16 17.23 -5.91
N GLY A 58 -3.99 17.61 -5.42
CA GLY A 58 -3.61 17.46 -4.02
C GLY A 58 -3.23 16.05 -3.59
N GLY A 59 -3.50 15.04 -4.42
CA GLY A 59 -3.27 13.64 -4.05
C GLY A 59 -1.81 13.30 -3.81
N LEU A 60 -0.93 13.80 -4.65
CA LEU A 60 0.50 13.54 -4.50
C LEU A 60 1.04 14.11 -3.18
N VAL A 61 0.62 15.31 -2.81
CA VAL A 61 1.06 15.95 -1.57
C VAL A 61 0.60 15.13 -0.35
N GLU A 62 -0.67 14.71 -0.35
CA GLU A 62 -1.22 13.90 0.74
C GLU A 62 -0.53 12.53 0.82
N ASP A 63 -0.24 11.91 -0.33
CA ASP A 63 0.47 10.63 -0.36
C ASP A 63 1.87 10.76 0.24
N LEU A 64 2.59 11.81 -0.12
CA LEU A 64 3.91 12.06 0.45
C LEU A 64 3.85 12.27 1.97
N LYS A 65 2.84 13.00 2.46
CA LYS A 65 2.66 13.19 3.90
C LYS A 65 2.39 11.88 4.62
N LEU A 66 1.54 11.02 4.07
CA LEU A 66 1.23 9.72 4.65
C LEU A 66 2.44 8.79 4.61
N GLY A 67 3.06 8.66 3.42
CA GLY A 67 4.15 7.73 3.21
C GLY A 67 5.41 8.11 3.96
N LEU A 68 5.90 9.32 3.75
CA LEU A 68 7.14 9.78 4.38
C LEU A 68 7.01 9.88 5.91
N GLY A 69 5.88 10.40 6.38
CA GLY A 69 5.64 10.48 7.81
C GLY A 69 5.65 9.12 8.49
N SER A 70 4.98 8.13 7.89
CA SER A 70 4.92 6.77 8.42
C SER A 70 6.27 6.07 8.35
N VAL A 71 6.96 6.16 7.20
CA VAL A 71 8.25 5.48 7.01
C VAL A 71 9.30 6.00 8.00
N PHE A 72 9.43 7.33 8.14
CA PHE A 72 10.44 7.89 9.02
C PHE A 72 10.15 7.67 10.50
N LYS A 73 8.88 7.70 10.90
CA LYS A 73 8.51 7.51 12.31
C LYS A 73 8.46 6.05 12.74
N HIS A 74 8.09 5.15 11.82
CA HIS A 74 7.74 3.77 12.17
C HIS A 74 8.42 2.74 11.27
N HIS A 75 9.60 3.06 10.72
CA HIS A 75 10.26 2.17 9.77
C HIS A 75 10.53 0.76 10.31
N SER A 76 10.77 0.62 11.61
CA SER A 76 11.01 -0.69 12.22
C SER A 76 9.74 -1.54 12.33
N ALA A 77 8.55 -0.94 12.23
CA ALA A 77 7.29 -1.65 12.29
C ALA A 77 6.90 -2.32 10.96
N PHE A 78 7.44 -1.84 9.83
CA PHE A 78 7.14 -2.41 8.53
C PHE A 78 7.77 -3.78 8.37
N LYS A 79 6.96 -4.80 8.14
CA LYS A 79 7.43 -6.18 7.96
C LYS A 79 7.35 -6.61 6.51
N ARG A 80 6.18 -6.56 5.89
CA ARG A 80 6.00 -6.95 4.49
C ARG A 80 4.98 -6.05 3.81
N ILE A 81 5.31 -5.65 2.59
CA ILE A 81 4.42 -4.87 1.73
C ILE A 81 4.29 -5.63 0.41
N ALA A 82 3.11 -6.14 0.14
CA ALA A 82 2.80 -6.80 -1.13
C ALA A 82 2.05 -5.82 -2.01
N VAL A 83 2.57 -5.55 -3.19
CA VAL A 83 1.90 -4.71 -4.18
C VAL A 83 1.39 -5.60 -5.30
N VAL A 84 0.09 -5.51 -5.58
CA VAL A 84 -0.58 -6.33 -6.59
C VAL A 84 -0.98 -5.42 -7.75
N SER A 85 -0.32 -5.60 -8.90
CA SER A 85 -0.52 -4.72 -10.06
C SER A 85 -0.12 -5.42 -11.36
N ASP A 86 -0.83 -5.10 -12.45
CA ASP A 86 -0.45 -5.51 -13.80
C ASP A 86 0.31 -4.40 -14.54
N LYS A 87 0.48 -3.23 -13.93
CA LYS A 87 1.14 -2.10 -14.59
C LYS A 87 2.67 -2.23 -14.51
N GLU A 88 3.32 -2.29 -15.66
CA GLU A 88 4.78 -2.42 -15.73
C GLU A 88 5.51 -1.26 -15.05
N TRP A 89 5.04 -0.04 -15.24
CA TRP A 89 5.71 1.11 -14.64
C TRP A 89 5.69 1.05 -13.10
N VAL A 90 4.63 0.50 -12.52
CA VAL A 90 4.54 0.30 -11.08
C VAL A 90 5.60 -0.71 -10.64
N ARG A 91 5.70 -1.83 -11.36
CA ARG A 91 6.67 -2.88 -11.04
C ARG A 91 8.11 -2.37 -11.14
N HIS A 92 8.43 -1.65 -12.22
CA HIS A 92 9.75 -1.07 -12.42
C HIS A 92 10.10 -0.05 -11.35
N THR A 93 9.19 0.85 -11.02
CA THR A 93 9.39 1.87 -10.00
C THR A 93 9.64 1.24 -8.63
N LEU A 94 8.84 0.23 -8.27
CA LEU A 94 8.98 -0.43 -6.98
C LEU A 94 10.26 -1.25 -6.88
N HIS A 95 10.69 -1.91 -7.95
CA HIS A 95 11.97 -2.60 -7.97
C HIS A 95 13.12 -1.62 -7.75
N ALA A 96 13.08 -0.46 -8.39
CA ALA A 96 14.09 0.56 -8.23
C ALA A 96 14.12 1.15 -6.81
N LEU A 97 12.97 1.22 -6.14
CA LEU A 97 12.84 1.85 -4.82
C LEU A 97 12.83 0.85 -3.66
N ALA A 98 12.86 -0.45 -3.94
CA ALA A 98 12.73 -1.48 -2.90
C ALA A 98 13.77 -1.35 -1.78
N TRP A 99 14.99 -0.92 -2.11
CA TRP A 99 16.06 -0.74 -1.12
C TRP A 99 15.78 0.39 -0.13
N MET A 100 14.88 1.32 -0.48
CA MET A 100 14.50 2.44 0.39
C MET A 100 13.36 2.08 1.34
N VAL A 101 12.64 0.99 1.07
CA VAL A 101 11.48 0.59 1.85
C VAL A 101 11.94 -0.28 3.02
N PRO A 102 11.56 0.05 4.26
CA PRO A 102 11.87 -0.82 5.39
C PRO A 102 11.07 -2.12 5.30
N GLY A 103 11.67 -3.23 5.74
CA GLY A 103 11.05 -4.53 5.63
C GLY A 103 11.18 -5.14 4.25
N GLU A 104 10.28 -6.04 3.89
CA GLU A 104 10.28 -6.73 2.61
C GLU A 104 9.18 -6.20 1.70
N LEU A 105 9.54 -5.93 0.44
CA LEU A 105 8.62 -5.49 -0.60
C LEU A 105 8.60 -6.53 -1.72
N ALA A 106 7.41 -6.97 -2.13
CA ALA A 106 7.25 -7.86 -3.27
C ALA A 106 6.11 -7.38 -4.17
N VAL A 107 6.22 -7.68 -5.47
CA VAL A 107 5.23 -7.29 -6.46
C VAL A 107 4.60 -8.54 -7.07
N PHE A 108 3.27 -8.54 -7.16
CA PHE A 108 2.49 -9.66 -7.69
C PHE A 108 1.55 -9.16 -8.79
N GLY A 109 1.07 -10.05 -9.66
CA GLY A 109 0.05 -9.71 -10.66
C GLY A 109 -1.35 -9.67 -10.06
N LEU A 110 -2.30 -9.07 -10.76
CA LEU A 110 -3.70 -8.97 -10.27
C LEU A 110 -4.36 -10.35 -10.11
N ASP A 111 -3.90 -11.36 -10.82
CA ASP A 111 -4.37 -12.74 -10.69
C ASP A 111 -3.71 -13.50 -9.53
N GLU A 112 -2.83 -12.86 -8.79
CA GLU A 112 -2.06 -13.47 -7.70
C GLU A 112 -2.41 -12.89 -6.33
N LEU A 113 -3.59 -12.33 -6.16
CA LEU A 113 -4.00 -11.69 -4.90
C LEU A 113 -3.91 -12.65 -3.70
N ASP A 114 -4.36 -13.89 -3.86
CA ASP A 114 -4.29 -14.89 -2.78
C ASP A 114 -2.84 -15.17 -2.37
N ARG A 115 -1.96 -15.28 -3.36
CA ARG A 115 -0.55 -15.51 -3.12
C ARG A 115 0.11 -14.34 -2.41
N ALA A 116 -0.20 -13.12 -2.85
CA ALA A 116 0.29 -11.90 -2.24
C ALA A 116 -0.16 -11.79 -0.78
N THR A 117 -1.41 -12.12 -0.51
CA THR A 117 -2.00 -12.08 0.83
C THR A 117 -1.31 -13.08 1.76
N ARG A 118 -1.07 -14.30 1.30
CA ARG A 118 -0.36 -15.32 2.09
C ARG A 118 1.08 -14.91 2.36
N TRP A 119 1.74 -14.33 1.36
CA TRP A 119 3.12 -13.83 1.54
C TRP A 119 3.17 -12.71 2.57
N ALA A 120 2.24 -11.76 2.53
CA ALA A 120 2.20 -10.64 3.47
C ALA A 120 1.93 -11.11 4.91
N ALA A 121 1.16 -12.19 5.06
CA ALA A 121 0.84 -12.75 6.37
C ALA A 121 2.04 -13.46 7.01
N GLY A 122 3.06 -13.74 6.26
CA GLY A 122 4.24 -14.45 6.76
C GLY A 122 4.15 -15.92 6.61
#